data_45112b4171857c4135cab64b58fe1c7d
#
_entry.id   45112b4171857c4135cab64b58fe1c7d
#
_cell.length_a   1.000
_cell.length_b   1.000
_cell.length_c   1.000
_cell.angle_alpha   90.00
_cell.angle_beta   90.00
_cell.angle_gamma   90.00
#
_symmetry.space_group_name_H-M   'P 1'
#
loop_
_entity.id
_entity.type
_entity.pdbx_description
1 polymer ?
#
loop_
_entity_poly.entity_id
_entity_poly.type
_entity_poly.pdbx_seq_one_letter_code
_entity_poly.pdbx_strand_id
1 'polypeptide(L)'
;GAIEAQRRSLAEQAVRIDELITRVEAGEALMPVPAALNRFYEALETRVRALGGDLRALRTERQMMQILGSLGLVPASTIPFIEAFDESELDASAQQITAFAHLTLTRDEEGVRAAHALAARTYELSTRHKDLALAVLDDLPDGAMGRALWRLAHVLSTTGYPHPAQQAFAARLLELLLADPDFATTIRRSAGSAGEDPVL
;
A
#
# COMPACT_ATOMS: atom_id res chain seq x y z
N GLY A 1 35.63 4.60 7.71
CA GLY A 1 35.08 5.50 6.66
C GLY A 1 33.62 5.20 6.40
N ALA A 2 32.94 6.05 5.60
CA ALA A 2 31.51 5.93 5.29
C ALA A 2 31.11 4.56 4.71
N ILE A 3 31.95 3.97 3.87
CA ILE A 3 31.73 2.65 3.26
C ILE A 3 31.68 1.53 4.31
N GLU A 4 32.52 1.58 5.33
CA GLU A 4 32.51 0.58 6.40
C GLU A 4 31.32 0.72 7.34
N ALA A 5 30.85 1.97 7.59
CA ALA A 5 29.60 2.20 8.31
C ALA A 5 28.39 1.66 7.53
N GLN A 6 28.39 1.85 6.23
CA GLN A 6 27.34 1.33 5.36
C GLN A 6 27.35 -0.21 5.26
N ARG A 7 28.52 -0.82 5.16
CA ARG A 7 28.65 -2.30 5.20
C ARG A 7 28.18 -2.87 6.54
N ARG A 8 28.48 -2.21 7.65
CA ARG A 8 28.03 -2.63 8.99
C ARG A 8 26.52 -2.53 9.11
N SER A 9 25.92 -1.41 8.65
CA SER A 9 24.47 -1.24 8.63
C SER A 9 23.76 -2.29 7.77
N LEU A 10 24.32 -2.63 6.60
CA LEU A 10 23.78 -3.68 5.73
C LEU A 10 23.92 -5.07 6.35
N ALA A 11 25.02 -5.35 7.05
CA ALA A 11 25.20 -6.61 7.77
C ALA A 11 24.21 -6.75 8.95
N GLU A 12 23.98 -5.67 9.70
CA GLU A 12 22.98 -5.63 10.78
C GLU A 12 21.55 -5.81 10.25
N GLN A 13 21.25 -5.26 9.06
CA GLN A 13 19.97 -5.46 8.40
C GLN A 13 19.79 -6.90 7.92
N ALA A 14 20.83 -7.51 7.35
CA ALA A 14 20.81 -8.90 6.93
C ALA A 14 20.55 -9.85 8.11
N VAL A 15 21.23 -9.63 9.23
CA VAL A 15 21.02 -10.42 10.47
C VAL A 15 19.58 -10.30 10.95
N ARG A 16 19.00 -9.09 10.97
CA ARG A 16 17.59 -8.91 11.37
C ARG A 16 16.61 -9.64 10.42
N ILE A 17 16.89 -9.62 9.12
CA ILE A 17 16.07 -10.34 8.14
C ILE A 17 16.17 -11.85 8.37
N ASP A 18 17.37 -12.38 8.60
CA ASP A 18 17.57 -13.81 8.89
C ASP A 18 16.90 -14.23 10.21
N GLU A 19 16.99 -13.40 11.25
CA GLU A 19 16.26 -13.62 12.51
C GLU A 19 14.74 -13.66 12.30
N LEU A 20 14.21 -12.76 11.46
CA LEU A 20 12.79 -12.73 11.12
C LEU A 20 12.36 -13.98 10.32
N ILE A 21 13.16 -14.40 9.34
CA ILE A 21 12.93 -15.63 8.59
C ILE A 21 12.92 -16.84 9.54
N THR A 22 13.91 -16.93 10.43
CA THR A 22 14.01 -18.01 11.41
C THR A 22 12.78 -18.05 12.33
N ARG A 23 12.27 -16.89 12.79
CA ARG A 23 11.06 -16.79 13.60
C ARG A 23 9.80 -17.22 12.85
N VAL A 24 9.70 -16.85 11.56
CA VAL A 24 8.60 -17.27 10.68
C VAL A 24 8.64 -18.78 10.48
N GLU A 25 9.82 -19.34 10.23
CA GLU A 25 10.01 -20.80 10.04
C GLU A 25 9.77 -21.58 11.33
N ALA A 26 10.10 -21.00 12.49
CA ALA A 26 9.83 -21.59 13.80
C ALA A 26 8.35 -21.53 14.24
N GLY A 27 7.49 -20.88 13.46
CA GLY A 27 6.07 -20.70 13.81
C GLY A 27 5.87 -19.83 15.05
N GLU A 28 6.87 -19.03 15.44
CA GLU A 28 6.71 -18.07 16.53
C GLU A 28 5.62 -17.07 16.16
N ALA A 29 4.73 -16.80 17.11
CA ALA A 29 3.64 -15.84 16.94
C ALA A 29 4.23 -14.49 16.57
N LEU A 30 4.16 -14.16 15.29
CA LEU A 30 4.43 -12.83 14.77
C LEU A 30 3.56 -11.85 15.56
N MET A 31 4.01 -10.62 15.77
CA MET A 31 3.23 -9.62 16.47
C MET A 31 1.79 -9.67 15.96
N PRO A 32 0.77 -9.78 16.82
CA PRO A 32 -0.59 -9.91 16.35
C PRO A 32 -0.95 -8.66 15.55
N VAL A 33 -1.44 -8.85 14.33
CA VAL A 33 -1.99 -7.76 13.52
C VAL A 33 -3.07 -7.05 14.36
N PRO A 34 -3.05 -5.72 14.45
CA PRO A 34 -4.02 -4.98 15.24
C PRO A 34 -5.46 -5.43 14.93
N ALA A 35 -6.26 -5.65 15.98
CA ALA A 35 -7.64 -6.12 15.83
C ALA A 35 -8.49 -5.20 14.94
N ALA A 36 -8.22 -3.88 14.96
CA ALA A 36 -8.87 -2.91 14.09
C ALA A 36 -8.61 -3.20 12.62
N LEU A 37 -7.37 -3.52 12.24
CA LEU A 37 -7.00 -3.85 10.86
C LEU A 37 -7.69 -5.14 10.40
N ASN A 38 -7.78 -6.15 11.25
CA ASN A 38 -8.51 -7.37 10.92
C ASN A 38 -10.02 -7.10 10.70
N ARG A 39 -10.66 -6.31 11.58
CA ARG A 39 -12.07 -5.92 11.42
C ARG A 39 -12.31 -5.15 10.12
N PHE A 40 -11.41 -4.23 9.78
CA PHE A 40 -11.47 -3.46 8.54
C PHE A 40 -11.47 -4.37 7.31
N TYR A 41 -10.52 -5.32 7.22
CA TYR A 41 -10.47 -6.27 6.11
C TYR A 41 -11.68 -7.22 6.08
N GLU A 42 -12.18 -7.66 7.22
CA GLU A 42 -13.40 -8.49 7.31
C GLU A 42 -14.64 -7.73 6.82
N ALA A 43 -14.74 -6.46 7.17
CA ALA A 43 -15.82 -5.59 6.71
C ALA A 43 -15.78 -5.39 5.19
N LEU A 44 -14.60 -5.16 4.62
CA LEU A 44 -14.41 -5.05 3.16
C LEU A 44 -14.66 -6.38 2.45
N GLU A 45 -14.15 -7.50 2.99
CA GLU A 45 -14.35 -8.83 2.40
C GLU A 45 -15.83 -9.20 2.32
N THR A 46 -16.59 -8.87 3.36
CA THR A 46 -18.04 -9.11 3.39
C THR A 46 -18.77 -8.32 2.30
N ARG A 47 -18.41 -7.05 2.12
CA ARG A 47 -19.00 -6.16 1.12
C ARG A 47 -18.62 -6.55 -0.31
N VAL A 48 -17.33 -6.83 -0.57
CA VAL A 48 -16.85 -7.29 -1.88
C VAL A 48 -17.56 -8.59 -2.27
N ARG A 49 -17.72 -9.51 -1.33
CA ARG A 49 -18.46 -10.77 -1.56
C ARG A 49 -19.93 -10.52 -1.90
N ALA A 50 -20.58 -9.58 -1.20
CA ALA A 50 -21.98 -9.21 -1.47
C ALA A 50 -22.16 -8.59 -2.87
N LEU A 51 -21.12 -7.91 -3.40
CA LEU A 51 -21.08 -7.38 -4.76
C LEU A 51 -20.72 -8.44 -5.83
N GLY A 52 -20.48 -9.69 -5.43
CA GLY A 52 -19.99 -10.73 -6.34
C GLY A 52 -18.56 -10.49 -6.84
N GLY A 53 -17.78 -9.65 -6.13
CA GLY A 53 -16.42 -9.27 -6.49
C GLY A 53 -15.38 -10.36 -6.22
N ASP A 54 -14.26 -10.27 -6.92
CA ASP A 54 -13.11 -11.16 -6.70
C ASP A 54 -12.31 -10.70 -5.49
N LEU A 55 -12.13 -11.61 -4.55
CA LEU A 55 -11.42 -11.35 -3.30
C LEU A 55 -9.89 -11.48 -3.41
N ARG A 56 -9.34 -11.86 -4.57
CA ARG A 56 -7.89 -12.10 -4.70
C ARG A 56 -7.07 -10.87 -4.37
N ALA A 57 -7.41 -9.71 -4.93
CA ALA A 57 -6.71 -8.46 -4.67
C ALA A 57 -6.74 -8.11 -3.18
N LEU A 58 -7.92 -8.16 -2.55
CA LEU A 58 -8.10 -7.85 -1.13
C LEU A 58 -7.33 -8.83 -0.22
N ARG A 59 -7.32 -10.11 -0.56
CA ARG A 59 -6.56 -11.12 0.19
C ARG A 59 -5.06 -10.93 0.06
N THR A 60 -4.58 -10.59 -1.12
CA THR A 60 -3.16 -10.29 -1.37
C THR A 60 -2.74 -9.07 -0.55
N GLU A 61 -3.53 -8.02 -0.54
CA GLU A 61 -3.28 -6.82 0.26
C GLU A 61 -3.29 -7.14 1.76
N ARG A 62 -4.31 -7.84 2.26
CA ARG A 62 -4.39 -8.29 3.66
C ARG A 62 -3.16 -9.10 4.07
N GLN A 63 -2.74 -10.04 3.23
CA GLN A 63 -1.56 -10.86 3.48
C GLN A 63 -0.29 -10.00 3.55
N MET A 64 -0.14 -9.04 2.65
CA MET A 64 0.97 -8.10 2.68
C MET A 64 0.97 -7.26 3.95
N MET A 65 -0.19 -6.73 4.36
CA MET A 65 -0.31 -5.98 5.61
C MET A 65 -0.03 -6.83 6.84
N GLN A 66 -0.36 -8.12 6.81
CA GLN A 66 0.00 -9.06 7.87
C GLN A 66 1.52 -9.25 7.97
N ILE A 67 2.20 -9.39 6.83
CA ILE A 67 3.67 -9.48 6.78
C ILE A 67 4.29 -8.19 7.32
N LEU A 68 3.87 -7.02 6.83
CA LEU A 68 4.38 -5.73 7.29
C LEU A 68 4.10 -5.52 8.79
N GLY A 69 2.92 -5.92 9.26
CA GLY A 69 2.55 -5.86 10.68
C GLY A 69 3.45 -6.74 11.54
N SER A 70 3.76 -7.95 11.08
CA SER A 70 4.66 -8.86 11.80
C SER A 70 6.10 -8.34 11.88
N LEU A 71 6.50 -7.51 10.92
CA LEU A 71 7.79 -6.82 10.90
C LEU A 71 7.80 -5.50 11.68
N GLY A 72 6.65 -5.09 12.25
CA GLY A 72 6.51 -3.80 12.92
C GLY A 72 6.59 -2.59 11.97
N LEU A 73 6.31 -2.81 10.68
CA LEU A 73 6.39 -1.78 9.62
C LEU A 73 5.04 -1.12 9.31
N VAL A 74 3.95 -1.55 9.96
CA VAL A 74 2.66 -0.86 9.84
C VAL A 74 2.66 0.36 10.75
N PRO A 75 2.52 1.58 10.22
CA PRO A 75 2.47 2.79 11.02
C PRO A 75 1.33 2.77 12.04
N ALA A 76 1.56 3.30 13.24
CA ALA A 76 0.53 3.38 14.27
C ALA A 76 -0.66 4.26 13.82
N SER A 77 -0.40 5.29 13.01
CA SER A 77 -1.38 6.16 12.38
C SER A 77 -2.32 5.44 11.39
N THR A 78 -1.99 4.23 10.94
CA THR A 78 -2.89 3.41 10.12
C THR A 78 -4.20 3.09 10.85
N ILE A 79 -4.18 2.91 12.18
CA ILE A 79 -5.38 2.57 12.93
C ILE A 79 -6.40 3.70 12.92
N PRO A 80 -6.09 4.94 13.34
CA PRO A 80 -7.06 6.03 13.25
C PRO A 80 -7.50 6.32 11.82
N PHE A 81 -6.64 6.10 10.80
CA PHE A 81 -7.03 6.25 9.41
C PHE A 81 -8.12 5.27 9.00
N ILE A 82 -7.96 3.97 9.26
CA ILE A 82 -8.97 2.97 8.89
C ILE A 82 -10.24 3.06 9.75
N GLU A 83 -10.14 3.49 11.01
CA GLU A 83 -11.29 3.69 11.90
C GLU A 83 -12.10 4.95 11.58
N ALA A 84 -11.55 5.87 10.77
CA ALA A 84 -12.26 7.05 10.30
C ALA A 84 -13.26 6.73 9.17
N PHE A 85 -13.15 5.57 8.51
CA PHE A 85 -14.06 5.17 7.43
C PHE A 85 -15.44 4.84 7.99
N ASP A 86 -16.44 5.56 7.51
CA ASP A 86 -17.84 5.25 7.79
C ASP A 86 -18.36 4.10 6.89
N GLU A 87 -19.61 3.67 7.13
CA GLU A 87 -20.24 2.59 6.37
C GLU A 87 -20.31 2.88 4.87
N SER A 88 -20.58 4.14 4.48
CA SER A 88 -20.69 4.53 3.08
C SER A 88 -19.33 4.53 2.39
N GLU A 89 -18.27 4.84 3.11
CA GLU A 89 -16.89 4.82 2.62
C GLU A 89 -16.34 3.39 2.51
N LEU A 90 -16.73 2.51 3.43
CA LEU A 90 -16.46 1.07 3.34
C LEU A 90 -17.17 0.46 2.12
N ASP A 91 -18.42 0.86 1.85
CA ASP A 91 -19.15 0.43 0.66
C ASP A 91 -18.49 0.95 -0.63
N ALA A 92 -18.08 2.22 -0.65
CA ALA A 92 -17.35 2.81 -1.77
C ALA A 92 -16.00 2.11 -2.00
N SER A 93 -15.25 1.80 -0.92
CA SER A 93 -14.00 1.04 -0.99
C SER A 93 -14.21 -0.35 -1.60
N ALA A 94 -15.24 -1.08 -1.17
CA ALA A 94 -15.57 -2.39 -1.69
C ALA A 94 -15.95 -2.34 -3.19
N GLN A 95 -16.69 -1.32 -3.61
CA GLN A 95 -17.01 -1.08 -5.01
C GLN A 95 -15.75 -0.80 -5.84
N GLN A 96 -14.81 -0.02 -5.30
CA GLN A 96 -13.53 0.27 -5.97
C GLN A 96 -12.65 -0.97 -6.09
N ILE A 97 -12.57 -1.80 -5.04
CA ILE A 97 -11.84 -3.08 -5.07
C ILE A 97 -12.43 -4.01 -6.14
N THR A 98 -13.76 -4.10 -6.19
CA THR A 98 -14.47 -4.89 -7.20
C THR A 98 -14.21 -4.36 -8.62
N ALA A 99 -14.30 -3.03 -8.80
CA ALA A 99 -14.01 -2.39 -10.08
C ALA A 99 -12.55 -2.59 -10.52
N PHE A 100 -11.60 -2.52 -9.59
CA PHE A 100 -10.18 -2.79 -9.87
C PHE A 100 -9.94 -4.23 -10.34
N ALA A 101 -10.59 -5.21 -9.72
CA ALA A 101 -10.53 -6.59 -10.18
C ALA A 101 -11.11 -6.75 -11.59
N HIS A 102 -12.20 -6.05 -11.91
CA HIS A 102 -12.83 -6.07 -13.22
C HIS A 102 -12.01 -5.40 -14.33
N LEU A 103 -11.02 -4.56 -14.03
CA LEU A 103 -10.11 -4.01 -15.03
C LEU A 103 -9.42 -5.09 -15.87
N THR A 104 -9.23 -6.30 -15.31
CA THR A 104 -8.66 -7.44 -16.06
C THR A 104 -9.56 -7.96 -17.18
N LEU A 105 -10.83 -7.60 -17.18
CA LEU A 105 -11.81 -7.99 -18.20
C LEU A 105 -11.94 -6.94 -19.30
N THR A 106 -11.34 -5.76 -19.13
CA THR A 106 -11.37 -4.66 -20.10
C THR A 106 -10.16 -4.72 -21.03
N ARG A 107 -10.29 -4.14 -22.22
CA ARG A 107 -9.22 -4.15 -23.23
C ARG A 107 -8.98 -2.74 -23.76
N ASP A 108 -7.76 -2.52 -24.23
CA ASP A 108 -7.36 -1.36 -24.99
C ASP A 108 -7.70 0.00 -24.30
N GLU A 109 -8.15 0.96 -25.06
CA GLU A 109 -8.47 2.30 -24.58
C GLU A 109 -9.63 2.35 -23.58
N GLU A 110 -10.58 1.42 -23.66
CA GLU A 110 -11.67 1.35 -22.69
C GLU A 110 -11.16 1.00 -21.31
N GLY A 111 -10.24 0.03 -21.21
CA GLY A 111 -9.59 -0.36 -19.98
C GLY A 111 -8.80 0.79 -19.35
N VAL A 112 -8.07 1.57 -20.14
CA VAL A 112 -7.32 2.74 -19.67
C VAL A 112 -8.28 3.82 -19.15
N ARG A 113 -9.37 4.12 -19.87
CA ARG A 113 -10.37 5.11 -19.41
C ARG A 113 -11.03 4.67 -18.10
N ALA A 114 -11.40 3.41 -17.98
CA ALA A 114 -11.97 2.85 -16.75
C ALA A 114 -10.98 2.93 -15.58
N ALA A 115 -9.72 2.63 -15.82
CA ALA A 115 -8.64 2.72 -14.85
C ALA A 115 -8.44 4.16 -14.35
N HIS A 116 -8.39 5.14 -15.24
CA HIS A 116 -8.26 6.56 -14.89
C HIS A 116 -9.46 7.07 -14.08
N ALA A 117 -10.67 6.69 -14.46
CA ALA A 117 -11.89 7.06 -13.72
C ALA A 117 -11.90 6.42 -12.32
N LEU A 118 -11.43 5.17 -12.20
CA LEU A 118 -11.30 4.51 -10.91
C LEU A 118 -10.23 5.17 -10.04
N ALA A 119 -9.07 5.52 -10.59
CA ALA A 119 -8.01 6.21 -9.88
C ALA A 119 -8.48 7.57 -9.32
N ALA A 120 -9.26 8.34 -10.09
CA ALA A 120 -9.84 9.59 -9.62
C ALA A 120 -10.76 9.37 -8.41
N ARG A 121 -11.67 8.38 -8.46
CA ARG A 121 -12.56 8.07 -7.32
C ARG A 121 -11.78 7.57 -6.09
N THR A 122 -10.73 6.78 -6.30
CA THR A 122 -9.87 6.31 -5.20
C THR A 122 -9.12 7.48 -4.56
N TYR A 123 -8.61 8.41 -5.37
CA TYR A 123 -7.99 9.63 -4.87
C TYR A 123 -8.99 10.48 -4.05
N GLU A 124 -10.19 10.73 -4.57
CA GLU A 124 -11.25 11.47 -3.87
C GLU A 124 -11.60 10.84 -2.52
N LEU A 125 -11.70 9.51 -2.45
CA LEU A 125 -11.97 8.80 -1.20
C LEU A 125 -10.80 8.95 -0.21
N SER A 126 -9.57 8.82 -0.70
CA SER A 126 -8.36 8.96 0.12
C SER A 126 -8.20 10.38 0.69
N THR A 127 -8.66 11.41 -0.05
CA THR A 127 -8.54 12.81 0.37
C THR A 127 -9.62 13.25 1.35
N ARG A 128 -10.68 12.47 1.58
CA ARG A 128 -11.68 12.77 2.62
C ARG A 128 -11.08 12.77 4.02
N HIS A 129 -10.10 11.91 4.25
CA HIS A 129 -9.35 11.80 5.50
C HIS A 129 -7.88 12.20 5.29
N LYS A 130 -7.65 13.28 4.53
CA LYS A 130 -6.32 13.70 4.06
C LYS A 130 -5.29 13.80 5.18
N ASP A 131 -5.65 14.42 6.29
CA ASP A 131 -4.72 14.60 7.42
C ASP A 131 -4.29 13.25 8.02
N LEU A 132 -5.21 12.29 8.12
CA LEU A 132 -4.91 10.94 8.60
C LEU A 132 -4.10 10.15 7.57
N ALA A 133 -4.40 10.29 6.28
CA ALA A 133 -3.62 9.65 5.21
C ALA A 133 -2.19 10.20 5.17
N LEU A 134 -2.00 11.51 5.34
CA LEU A 134 -0.69 12.13 5.44
C LEU A 134 0.06 11.64 6.68
N ALA A 135 -0.61 11.50 7.84
CA ALA A 135 0.01 10.95 9.04
C ALA A 135 0.53 9.53 8.82
N VAL A 136 -0.19 8.67 8.08
CA VAL A 136 0.28 7.33 7.72
C VAL A 136 1.54 7.40 6.86
N LEU A 137 1.59 8.28 5.87
CA LEU A 137 2.76 8.46 5.02
C LEU A 137 3.94 9.09 5.78
N ASP A 138 3.66 9.98 6.72
CA ASP A 138 4.66 10.63 7.57
C ASP A 138 5.34 9.67 8.55
N ASP A 139 4.59 8.67 9.01
CA ASP A 139 5.09 7.61 9.90
C ASP A 139 5.86 6.51 9.13
N LEU A 140 5.87 6.53 7.78
CA LEU A 140 6.69 5.60 7.01
C LEU A 140 8.19 5.89 7.24
N PRO A 141 9.01 4.83 7.30
CA PRO A 141 10.45 5.03 7.51
C PRO A 141 11.07 5.83 6.36
N ASP A 142 11.99 6.72 6.72
CA ASP A 142 12.78 7.52 5.79
C ASP A 142 14.06 6.80 5.34
N GLY A 143 14.79 7.41 4.41
CA GLY A 143 16.12 7.00 4.02
C GLY A 143 16.16 5.64 3.30
N ALA A 144 17.11 4.79 3.64
CA ALA A 144 17.32 3.51 2.97
C ALA A 144 16.14 2.54 3.15
N MET A 145 15.52 2.54 4.32
CA MET A 145 14.35 1.70 4.62
C MET A 145 13.13 2.17 3.83
N GLY A 146 12.86 3.47 3.79
CA GLY A 146 11.77 4.04 2.98
C GLY A 146 11.93 3.69 1.50
N ARG A 147 13.13 3.88 0.93
CA ARG A 147 13.43 3.47 -0.45
C ARG A 147 13.23 1.99 -0.70
N ALA A 148 13.59 1.13 0.26
CA ALA A 148 13.37 -0.31 0.15
C ALA A 148 11.89 -0.64 0.16
N LEU A 149 11.10 0.02 1.00
CA LEU A 149 9.65 -0.15 1.09
C LEU A 149 8.96 0.28 -0.20
N TRP A 150 9.33 1.44 -0.77
CA TRP A 150 8.80 1.91 -2.05
C TRP A 150 9.15 0.98 -3.21
N ARG A 151 10.40 0.48 -3.27
CA ARG A 151 10.78 -0.53 -4.27
C ARG A 151 10.00 -1.83 -4.12
N LEU A 152 9.78 -2.28 -2.89
CA LEU A 152 8.95 -3.46 -2.64
C LEU A 152 7.50 -3.22 -3.10
N ALA A 153 6.92 -2.07 -2.76
CA ALA A 153 5.58 -1.70 -3.21
C ALA A 153 5.48 -1.68 -4.74
N HIS A 154 6.49 -1.12 -5.43
CA HIS A 154 6.55 -1.11 -6.89
C HIS A 154 6.63 -2.54 -7.48
N VAL A 155 7.52 -3.39 -6.96
CA VAL A 155 7.65 -4.79 -7.41
C VAL A 155 6.33 -5.54 -7.18
N LEU A 156 5.70 -5.38 -6.03
CA LEU A 156 4.43 -6.02 -5.72
C LEU A 156 3.29 -5.52 -6.61
N SER A 157 3.25 -4.23 -6.94
CA SER A 157 2.25 -3.68 -7.84
C SER A 157 2.41 -4.19 -9.29
N THR A 158 3.63 -4.31 -9.77
CA THR A 158 3.90 -4.77 -11.14
C THR A 158 3.77 -6.28 -11.30
N THR A 159 4.20 -7.06 -10.31
CA THR A 159 4.12 -8.54 -10.35
C THR A 159 2.76 -9.06 -9.91
N GLY A 160 2.13 -8.42 -8.92
CA GLY A 160 0.81 -8.80 -8.42
C GLY A 160 -0.34 -8.40 -9.35
N TYR A 161 -0.15 -7.33 -10.12
CA TYR A 161 -1.16 -6.76 -11.02
C TYR A 161 -0.58 -6.53 -12.42
N PRO A 162 -0.28 -7.58 -13.19
CA PRO A 162 0.41 -7.46 -14.48
C PRO A 162 -0.49 -6.93 -15.61
N HIS A 163 -1.80 -6.80 -15.38
CA HIS A 163 -2.72 -6.34 -16.43
C HIS A 163 -2.52 -4.85 -16.74
N PRO A 164 -2.42 -4.43 -18.02
CA PRO A 164 -2.13 -3.05 -18.41
C PRO A 164 -3.09 -2.01 -17.82
N ALA A 165 -4.39 -2.32 -17.73
CA ALA A 165 -5.37 -1.41 -17.13
C ALA A 165 -5.16 -1.23 -15.61
N GLN A 166 -4.72 -2.28 -14.89
CA GLN A 166 -4.39 -2.16 -13.47
C GLN A 166 -3.12 -1.34 -13.25
N GLN A 167 -2.13 -1.46 -14.14
CA GLN A 167 -0.94 -0.62 -14.11
C GLN A 167 -1.28 0.84 -14.45
N ALA A 168 -2.17 1.07 -15.43
CA ALA A 168 -2.66 2.42 -15.74
C ALA A 168 -3.39 3.06 -14.55
N PHE A 169 -4.16 2.28 -13.78
CA PHE A 169 -4.77 2.74 -12.53
C PHE A 169 -3.71 3.18 -11.53
N ALA A 170 -2.70 2.35 -11.26
CA ALA A 170 -1.65 2.65 -10.30
C ALA A 170 -0.85 3.90 -10.69
N ALA A 171 -0.45 4.00 -11.97
CA ALA A 171 0.23 5.17 -12.51
C ALA A 171 -0.61 6.44 -12.36
N ARG A 172 -1.89 6.38 -12.73
CA ARG A 172 -2.78 7.55 -12.62
C ARG A 172 -3.05 7.98 -11.19
N LEU A 173 -3.23 7.03 -10.27
CA LEU A 173 -3.40 7.35 -8.86
C LEU A 173 -2.16 8.04 -8.29
N LEU A 174 -0.97 7.55 -8.62
CA LEU A 174 0.28 8.17 -8.22
C LEU A 174 0.42 9.59 -8.79
N GLU A 175 0.10 9.81 -10.08
CA GLU A 175 0.08 11.14 -10.68
C GLU A 175 -0.82 12.10 -9.90
N LEU A 176 -2.02 11.67 -9.51
CA LEU A 176 -2.96 12.48 -8.73
C LEU A 176 -2.41 12.81 -7.34
N LEU A 177 -1.81 11.83 -6.66
CA LEU A 177 -1.17 12.06 -5.38
C LEU A 177 0.03 13.01 -5.48
N LEU A 178 0.85 12.89 -6.53
CA LEU A 178 1.99 13.78 -6.75
C LEU A 178 1.59 15.19 -7.25
N ALA A 179 0.39 15.35 -7.80
CA ALA A 179 -0.16 16.66 -8.14
C ALA A 179 -0.65 17.43 -6.91
N ASP A 180 -0.95 16.77 -5.81
CA ASP A 180 -1.29 17.38 -4.53
C ASP A 180 0.01 17.72 -3.76
N PRO A 181 0.25 19.02 -3.42
CA PRO A 181 1.53 19.44 -2.81
C PRO A 181 1.86 18.75 -1.49
N ASP A 182 0.86 18.45 -0.66
CA ASP A 182 1.06 17.85 0.66
C ASP A 182 1.47 16.38 0.50
N PHE A 183 0.73 15.61 -0.31
CA PHE A 183 1.11 14.24 -0.64
C PHE A 183 2.46 14.16 -1.34
N ALA A 184 2.71 15.04 -2.33
CA ALA A 184 3.97 15.07 -3.06
C ALA A 184 5.17 15.29 -2.14
N THR A 185 5.05 16.21 -1.18
CA THR A 185 6.12 16.50 -0.22
C THR A 185 6.44 15.28 0.64
N THR A 186 5.41 14.64 1.18
CA THR A 186 5.55 13.48 2.07
C THR A 186 6.07 12.25 1.31
N ILE A 187 5.54 11.97 0.12
CA ILE A 187 6.00 10.86 -0.73
C ILE A 187 7.47 11.03 -1.11
N ARG A 188 7.88 12.24 -1.58
CA ARG A 188 9.28 12.49 -1.94
C ARG A 188 10.23 12.32 -0.76
N ARG A 189 9.83 12.75 0.44
CA ARG A 189 10.64 12.58 1.64
C ARG A 189 10.85 11.10 1.95
N SER A 190 9.79 10.31 2.03
CA SER A 190 9.86 8.87 2.35
C SER A 190 10.55 8.06 1.24
N ALA A 191 10.38 8.44 -0.04
CA ALA A 191 11.08 7.82 -1.16
C ALA A 191 12.58 8.20 -1.24
N GLY A 192 13.03 9.19 -0.47
CA GLY A 192 14.43 9.63 -0.44
C GLY A 192 14.87 10.46 -1.65
N SER A 193 13.93 11.05 -2.37
CA SER A 193 14.19 11.88 -3.54
C SER A 193 14.28 13.35 -3.15
N ALA A 194 15.40 13.75 -2.56
CA ALA A 194 15.73 15.17 -2.52
C ALA A 194 16.35 15.57 -3.88
N GLY A 195 15.55 15.69 -4.94
CA GLY A 195 15.96 16.35 -6.19
C GLY A 195 15.92 15.57 -7.50
N GLU A 196 15.53 14.31 -7.53
CA GLU A 196 15.30 13.57 -8.77
C GLU A 196 13.87 13.02 -8.79
N ASP A 197 13.23 13.03 -9.97
CA ASP A 197 11.92 12.39 -10.14
C ASP A 197 11.96 10.95 -9.62
N PRO A 198 10.98 10.51 -8.81
CA PRO A 198 10.94 9.14 -8.36
C PRO A 198 10.82 8.25 -9.60
N VAL A 199 11.90 7.56 -9.96
CA VAL A 199 11.88 6.48 -10.96
C VAL A 199 11.10 5.34 -10.30
N LEU A 200 9.81 5.29 -10.56
CA LEU A 200 8.91 4.19 -10.23
C LEU A 200 8.79 3.24 -11.42
#